data_6b9e02443008d802e0448d88ee13932d
#
_entry.id   6b9e02443008d802e0448d88ee13932d
#
_cell.length_a   1.000
_cell.length_b   1.000
_cell.length_c   1.000
_cell.angle_alpha   90.00
_cell.angle_beta   90.00
_cell.angle_gamma   90.00
#
_symmetry.space_group_name_H-M   'P 1'
#
loop_
_entity.id
_entity.type
_entity.pdbx_description
1 polymer ?
#
loop_
_entity_poly.entity_id
_entity_poly.type
_entity_poly.pdbx_seq_one_letter_code
_entity_poly.pdbx_strand_id
1 'polypeptide(L)'
;MPGFEDRLTVRWRAFPLEIINGRPAPRHIVDQEWPLVAVQEPLCPCRPFPHEEFLRTTLPAFEAYESAFAQDPARARRFDLALRRGFFFEGRRIDEPEVVLAIAAEAGLDPAPIRADLEASARRERVMEDCRESMRLRDERGLPMTSPTFILPSGEAVHNPYASPKRIEGGRLVEVLPPPCCGEAVYEGFRQILRRAVG
;
A
#
# COMPACT_ATOMS: atom_id res chain seq x y z
N MET A 1 -5.96 -4.15 -15.70
CA MET A 1 -4.59 -3.96 -16.30
C MET A 1 -4.68 -4.40 -17.74
N PRO A 2 -4.62 -3.46 -18.72
CA PRO A 2 -4.81 -3.80 -20.12
C PRO A 2 -3.93 -4.96 -20.59
N GLY A 3 -4.56 -6.01 -21.18
CA GLY A 3 -3.89 -7.20 -21.68
C GLY A 3 -3.65 -8.35 -20.68
N PHE A 4 -4.11 -8.19 -19.43
CA PHE A 4 -3.95 -9.21 -18.36
C PHE A 4 -5.26 -9.54 -17.65
N GLU A 5 -6.38 -8.91 -17.99
CA GLU A 5 -7.65 -8.94 -17.26
C GLU A 5 -8.17 -10.36 -17.00
N ASP A 6 -8.09 -11.21 -18.02
CA ASP A 6 -8.64 -12.58 -17.99
C ASP A 6 -7.59 -13.64 -17.61
N ARG A 7 -6.34 -13.23 -17.38
CA ARG A 7 -5.20 -14.13 -17.17
C ARG A 7 -4.54 -13.98 -15.81
N LEU A 8 -4.88 -12.90 -15.08
CA LEU A 8 -4.22 -12.56 -13.83
C LEU A 8 -5.22 -12.23 -12.73
N THR A 9 -5.12 -12.96 -11.63
CA THR A 9 -5.80 -12.62 -10.38
C THR A 9 -4.80 -12.02 -9.41
N VAL A 10 -5.01 -10.77 -9.02
CA VAL A 10 -4.20 -10.09 -8.01
C VAL A 10 -4.89 -10.21 -6.66
N ARG A 11 -4.19 -10.80 -5.69
CA ARG A 11 -4.61 -10.82 -4.29
C ARG A 11 -3.78 -9.81 -3.50
N TRP A 12 -4.43 -8.75 -3.08
CA TRP A 12 -3.82 -7.75 -2.19
C TRP A 12 -3.66 -8.33 -0.79
N ARG A 13 -2.55 -7.97 -0.15
CA ARG A 13 -2.23 -8.33 1.23
C ARG A 13 -1.93 -7.06 2.01
N ALA A 14 -2.43 -6.98 3.23
CA ALA A 14 -2.16 -5.86 4.11
C ALA A 14 -0.69 -5.84 4.56
N PHE A 15 -0.09 -4.66 4.56
CA PHE A 15 1.29 -4.44 4.99
C PHE A 15 1.39 -3.14 5.81
N PRO A 16 0.74 -3.06 6.99
CA PRO A 16 0.78 -1.87 7.84
C PRO A 16 2.20 -1.69 8.40
N LEU A 17 2.85 -0.61 8.00
CA LEU A 17 4.27 -0.36 8.32
C LEU A 17 4.49 -0.21 9.82
N GLU A 18 3.53 0.35 10.56
CA GLU A 18 3.60 0.50 12.01
C GLU A 18 3.62 -0.84 12.74
N ILE A 19 3.02 -1.88 12.18
CA ILE A 19 3.06 -3.25 12.73
C ILE A 19 4.37 -3.94 12.31
N ILE A 20 4.70 -3.88 11.02
CA ILE A 20 5.91 -4.55 10.46
C ILE A 20 7.20 -3.96 11.02
N ASN A 21 7.27 -2.65 11.21
CA ASN A 21 8.45 -1.94 11.71
C ASN A 21 8.39 -1.63 13.20
N GLY A 22 7.28 -1.94 13.89
CA GLY A 22 7.04 -1.58 15.29
C GLY A 22 6.89 -0.08 15.54
N ARG A 23 6.76 0.72 14.48
CA ARG A 23 6.57 2.18 14.53
C ARG A 23 6.01 2.70 13.21
N PRO A 24 5.25 3.82 13.24
CA PRO A 24 4.81 4.51 12.03
C PRO A 24 5.99 4.96 11.14
N ALA A 25 5.70 5.21 9.86
CA ALA A 25 6.67 5.76 8.94
C ALA A 25 7.16 7.13 9.44
N PRO A 26 8.47 7.39 9.46
CA PRO A 26 9.01 8.66 9.94
C PRO A 26 8.61 9.80 8.99
N ARG A 27 7.95 10.85 9.50
CA ARG A 27 7.46 11.99 8.73
C ARG A 27 8.52 12.59 7.81
N HIS A 28 9.73 12.83 8.33
CA HIS A 28 10.82 13.44 7.56
C HIS A 28 11.27 12.60 6.36
N ILE A 29 11.06 11.28 6.37
CA ILE A 29 11.34 10.39 5.24
C ILE A 29 10.21 10.48 4.23
N VAL A 30 8.97 10.44 4.69
CA VAL A 30 7.79 10.58 3.83
C VAL A 30 7.83 11.89 3.05
N ASP A 31 8.18 13.00 3.72
CA ASP A 31 8.29 14.32 3.11
C ASP A 31 9.39 14.39 2.03
N GLN A 32 10.41 13.52 2.10
CA GLN A 32 11.43 13.38 1.05
C GLN A 32 10.98 12.44 -0.08
N GLU A 33 10.33 11.33 0.25
CA GLU A 33 9.90 10.32 -0.72
C GLU A 33 8.80 10.82 -1.66
N TRP A 34 7.79 11.50 -1.14
CA TRP A 34 6.60 11.86 -1.93
C TRP A 34 6.89 12.75 -3.13
N PRO A 35 7.74 13.79 -3.06
CA PRO A 35 8.13 14.53 -4.26
C PRO A 35 8.85 13.67 -5.30
N LEU A 36 9.66 12.70 -4.87
CA LEU A 36 10.36 11.79 -5.77
C LEU A 36 9.38 10.80 -6.44
N VAL A 37 8.39 10.31 -5.69
CA VAL A 37 7.30 9.48 -6.25
C VAL A 37 6.51 10.26 -7.30
N ALA A 38 6.20 11.53 -7.06
CA ALA A 38 5.49 12.36 -8.03
C ALA A 38 6.28 12.60 -9.32
N VAL A 39 7.62 12.61 -9.25
CA VAL A 39 8.49 12.67 -10.45
C VAL A 39 8.55 11.32 -11.14
N GLN A 40 8.65 10.22 -10.37
CA GLN A 40 8.72 8.86 -10.92
C GLN A 40 7.42 8.45 -11.61
N GLU A 41 6.28 8.84 -11.04
CA GLU A 41 4.94 8.50 -11.50
C GLU A 41 4.09 9.78 -11.64
N PRO A 42 4.08 10.41 -12.81
CA PRO A 42 3.33 11.66 -13.02
C PRO A 42 1.81 11.55 -12.82
N LEU A 43 1.25 10.34 -12.94
CA LEU A 43 -0.17 10.08 -12.65
C LEU A 43 -0.46 9.96 -11.15
N CYS A 44 0.57 9.97 -10.31
CA CYS A 44 0.49 9.94 -8.86
C CYS A 44 1.02 11.26 -8.27
N PRO A 45 0.28 12.37 -8.35
CA PRO A 45 0.73 13.68 -7.90
C PRO A 45 0.75 13.75 -6.35
N CYS A 46 1.60 12.94 -5.74
CA CYS A 46 1.79 12.95 -4.29
C CYS A 46 2.12 14.36 -3.81
N ARG A 47 1.39 14.83 -2.81
CA ARG A 47 1.59 16.15 -2.20
C ARG A 47 2.08 15.97 -0.77
N PRO A 48 2.85 16.94 -0.23
CA PRO A 48 3.19 16.94 1.18
C PRO A 48 1.93 16.78 2.05
N PHE A 49 2.02 15.95 3.07
CA PHE A 49 0.86 15.69 3.95
C PHE A 49 0.50 16.97 4.71
N PRO A 50 -0.73 17.48 4.60
CA PRO A 50 -1.07 18.84 5.01
C PRO A 50 -1.25 19.03 6.52
N HIS A 51 -1.32 17.92 7.29
CA HIS A 51 -1.54 17.96 8.74
C HIS A 51 -0.21 18.01 9.50
N GLU A 52 -0.19 18.63 10.66
CA GLU A 52 0.98 18.70 11.53
C GLU A 52 1.41 17.31 12.00
N GLU A 53 0.45 16.50 12.47
CA GLU A 53 0.69 15.12 12.85
C GLU A 53 0.52 14.18 11.65
N PHE A 54 1.49 13.29 11.47
CA PHE A 54 1.39 12.21 10.49
C PHE A 54 0.53 11.06 11.03
N LEU A 55 0.09 10.16 10.14
CA LEU A 55 -0.74 9.00 10.54
C LEU A 55 -0.03 8.16 11.61
N ARG A 56 -0.77 7.80 12.64
CA ARG A 56 -0.29 6.91 13.71
C ARG A 56 -0.46 5.44 13.34
N THR A 57 -1.47 5.15 12.53
CA THR A 57 -1.81 3.80 12.10
C THR A 57 -2.49 3.81 10.74
N THR A 58 -2.37 2.72 10.00
CA THR A 58 -3.12 2.49 8.76
C THR A 58 -4.16 1.37 8.93
N LEU A 59 -4.30 0.82 10.14
CA LEU A 59 -5.22 -0.28 10.43
C LEU A 59 -6.66 -0.02 10.02
N PRO A 60 -7.27 1.17 10.30
CA PRO A 60 -8.66 1.42 9.89
C PRO A 60 -8.87 1.26 8.38
N ALA A 61 -7.91 1.72 7.55
CA ALA A 61 -7.98 1.60 6.11
C ALA A 61 -7.87 0.13 5.65
N PHE A 62 -6.95 -0.66 6.23
CA PHE A 62 -6.81 -2.08 5.90
C PHE A 62 -8.02 -2.91 6.37
N GLU A 63 -8.52 -2.67 7.57
CA GLU A 63 -9.70 -3.37 8.09
C GLU A 63 -10.96 -3.04 7.28
N ALA A 64 -11.14 -1.78 6.91
CA ALA A 64 -12.22 -1.36 6.04
C ALA A 64 -12.11 -1.98 4.64
N TYR A 65 -10.90 -2.13 4.09
CA TYR A 65 -10.71 -2.84 2.82
C TYR A 65 -11.15 -4.30 2.91
N GLU A 66 -10.79 -5.02 3.98
CA GLU A 66 -11.21 -6.42 4.18
C GLU A 66 -12.74 -6.53 4.36
N SER A 67 -13.37 -5.57 5.02
CA SER A 67 -14.83 -5.49 5.12
C SER A 67 -15.47 -5.23 3.76
N ALA A 68 -14.94 -4.30 2.99
CA ALA A 68 -15.40 -4.00 1.63
C ALA A 68 -15.23 -5.19 0.69
N PHE A 69 -14.12 -5.92 0.80
CA PHE A 69 -13.85 -7.10 -0.02
C PHE A 69 -14.86 -8.23 0.26
N ALA A 70 -15.29 -8.37 1.50
CA ALA A 70 -16.34 -9.33 1.86
C ALA A 70 -17.72 -8.97 1.31
N GLN A 71 -17.98 -7.67 1.06
CA GLN A 71 -19.23 -7.22 0.45
C GLN A 71 -19.21 -7.39 -1.07
N ASP A 72 -18.18 -6.82 -1.73
CA ASP A 72 -18.03 -6.82 -3.19
C ASP A 72 -16.54 -6.64 -3.57
N PRO A 73 -15.84 -7.70 -4.02
CA PRO A 73 -14.43 -7.62 -4.40
C PRO A 73 -14.12 -6.60 -5.51
N ALA A 74 -15.06 -6.37 -6.43
CA ALA A 74 -14.85 -5.41 -7.52
C ALA A 74 -14.94 -3.96 -7.01
N ARG A 75 -15.86 -3.68 -6.10
CA ARG A 75 -15.97 -2.36 -5.45
C ARG A 75 -14.83 -2.14 -4.47
N ALA A 76 -14.41 -3.17 -3.75
CA ALA A 76 -13.25 -3.07 -2.85
C ALA A 76 -11.98 -2.61 -3.58
N ARG A 77 -11.74 -3.05 -4.81
CA ARG A 77 -10.61 -2.55 -5.63
C ARG A 77 -10.72 -1.06 -5.95
N ARG A 78 -11.91 -0.56 -6.23
CA ARG A 78 -12.13 0.89 -6.42
C ARG A 78 -11.94 1.66 -5.13
N PHE A 79 -12.38 1.08 -4.03
CA PHE A 79 -12.20 1.65 -2.70
C PHE A 79 -10.72 1.73 -2.30
N ASP A 80 -9.91 0.69 -2.57
CA ASP A 80 -8.45 0.74 -2.35
C ASP A 80 -7.79 1.90 -3.13
N LEU A 81 -8.17 2.09 -4.39
CA LEU A 81 -7.69 3.23 -5.18
C LEU A 81 -8.15 4.57 -4.61
N ALA A 82 -9.39 4.64 -4.13
CA ALA A 82 -9.92 5.87 -3.51
C ALA A 82 -9.21 6.18 -2.19
N LEU A 83 -8.90 5.18 -1.35
CA LEU A 83 -8.10 5.34 -0.15
C LEU A 83 -6.70 5.89 -0.47
N ARG A 84 -6.03 5.34 -1.48
CA ARG A 84 -4.71 5.83 -1.93
C ARG A 84 -4.77 7.25 -2.43
N ARG A 85 -5.75 7.60 -3.26
CA ARG A 85 -5.97 8.98 -3.72
C ARG A 85 -6.23 9.92 -2.55
N GLY A 86 -7.14 9.54 -1.66
CA GLY A 86 -7.46 10.31 -0.47
C GLY A 86 -6.21 10.61 0.36
N PHE A 87 -5.37 9.61 0.58
CA PHE A 87 -4.16 9.77 1.36
C PHE A 87 -3.06 10.56 0.61
N PHE A 88 -2.61 10.05 -0.55
CA PHE A 88 -1.43 10.58 -1.23
C PHE A 88 -1.67 11.89 -2.00
N PHE A 89 -2.89 12.15 -2.47
CA PHE A 89 -3.19 13.32 -3.31
C PHE A 89 -3.98 14.39 -2.56
N GLU A 90 -4.89 13.96 -1.68
CA GLU A 90 -5.82 14.84 -1.00
C GLU A 90 -5.42 15.08 0.47
N GLY A 91 -4.45 14.32 1.00
CA GLY A 91 -3.98 14.43 2.37
C GLY A 91 -5.01 14.04 3.43
N ARG A 92 -5.94 13.15 3.10
CA ARG A 92 -6.99 12.70 4.03
C ARG A 92 -6.41 11.79 5.12
N ARG A 93 -6.94 11.93 6.31
CA ARG A 93 -6.56 11.16 7.51
C ARG A 93 -7.20 9.77 7.47
N ILE A 94 -6.60 8.82 6.74
CA ILE A 94 -7.10 7.43 6.65
C ILE A 94 -6.88 6.60 7.94
N ASP A 95 -6.27 7.18 8.96
CA ASP A 95 -6.25 6.67 10.33
C ASP A 95 -7.53 6.99 11.13
N GLU A 96 -8.39 7.85 10.59
CA GLU A 96 -9.68 8.22 11.18
C GLU A 96 -10.82 7.39 10.55
N PRO A 97 -11.55 6.59 11.32
CA PRO A 97 -12.63 5.74 10.81
C PRO A 97 -13.67 6.51 9.98
N GLU A 98 -14.07 7.71 10.41
CA GLU A 98 -15.07 8.50 9.70
C GLU A 98 -14.59 8.95 8.31
N VAL A 99 -13.31 9.26 8.16
CA VAL A 99 -12.71 9.58 6.86
C VAL A 99 -12.70 8.36 5.94
N VAL A 100 -12.35 7.20 6.47
CA VAL A 100 -12.38 5.92 5.74
C VAL A 100 -13.79 5.56 5.27
N LEU A 101 -14.79 5.75 6.14
CA LEU A 101 -16.21 5.51 5.81
C LEU A 101 -16.73 6.48 4.75
N ALA A 102 -16.34 7.74 4.80
CA ALA A 102 -16.67 8.71 3.76
C ALA A 102 -16.11 8.29 2.40
N ILE A 103 -14.83 7.85 2.35
CA ILE A 103 -14.20 7.34 1.12
C ILE A 103 -14.92 6.08 0.62
N ALA A 104 -15.37 5.19 1.52
CA ALA A 104 -16.12 4.00 1.14
C ALA A 104 -17.46 4.36 0.46
N ALA A 105 -18.18 5.33 1.01
CA ALA A 105 -19.41 5.85 0.41
C ALA A 105 -19.18 6.47 -0.97
N GLU A 106 -18.14 7.28 -1.12
CA GLU A 106 -17.70 7.89 -2.39
C GLU A 106 -17.35 6.81 -3.43
N ALA A 107 -16.82 5.66 -3.01
CA ALA A 107 -16.52 4.51 -3.87
C ALA A 107 -17.77 3.64 -4.20
N GLY A 108 -18.94 4.00 -3.69
CA GLY A 108 -20.21 3.32 -3.93
C GLY A 108 -20.41 2.05 -3.07
N LEU A 109 -19.74 1.97 -1.93
CA LEU A 109 -19.97 0.94 -0.91
C LEU A 109 -21.00 1.40 0.10
N ASP A 110 -21.69 0.46 0.77
CA ASP A 110 -22.44 0.76 1.98
C ASP A 110 -21.46 0.91 3.15
N PRO A 111 -21.40 2.08 3.80
CA PRO A 111 -20.49 2.30 4.93
C PRO A 111 -20.96 1.62 6.22
N ALA A 112 -22.24 1.25 6.34
CA ALA A 112 -22.77 0.73 7.60
C ALA A 112 -22.16 -0.61 8.03
N PRO A 113 -22.01 -1.63 7.17
CA PRO A 113 -21.28 -2.86 7.54
C PRO A 113 -19.79 -2.62 7.84
N ILE A 114 -19.16 -1.68 7.11
CA ILE A 114 -17.75 -1.33 7.36
C ILE A 114 -17.61 -0.68 8.74
N ARG A 115 -18.50 0.22 9.10
CA ARG A 115 -18.56 0.83 10.44
C ARG A 115 -18.67 -0.23 11.53
N ALA A 116 -19.63 -1.14 11.40
CA ALA A 116 -19.83 -2.21 12.38
C ALA A 116 -18.56 -3.09 12.53
N ASP A 117 -17.92 -3.45 11.43
CA ASP A 117 -16.68 -4.24 11.44
C ASP A 117 -15.52 -3.47 12.09
N LEU A 118 -15.39 -2.16 11.85
CA LEU A 118 -14.36 -1.32 12.47
C LEU A 118 -14.57 -1.18 13.99
N GLU A 119 -15.79 -0.90 14.42
CA GLU A 119 -16.15 -0.78 15.85
C GLU A 119 -15.90 -2.09 16.61
N ALA A 120 -16.22 -3.22 15.99
CA ALA A 120 -15.96 -4.55 16.54
C ALA A 120 -14.54 -5.07 16.32
N SER A 121 -13.68 -4.35 15.59
CA SER A 121 -12.38 -4.85 15.11
C SER A 121 -12.48 -6.22 14.42
N ALA A 122 -13.59 -6.50 13.74
CA ALA A 122 -13.94 -7.82 13.21
C ALA A 122 -12.98 -8.29 12.09
N ARG A 123 -12.29 -7.38 11.41
CA ARG A 123 -11.32 -7.67 10.35
C ARG A 123 -9.87 -7.60 10.79
N ARG A 124 -9.61 -7.21 12.04
CA ARG A 124 -8.27 -7.05 12.60
C ARG A 124 -7.43 -8.33 12.46
N GLU A 125 -7.99 -9.46 12.83
CA GLU A 125 -7.28 -10.75 12.76
C GLU A 125 -6.85 -11.08 11.33
N ARG A 126 -7.69 -10.81 10.33
CA ARG A 126 -7.35 -11.01 8.92
C ARG A 126 -6.16 -10.16 8.47
N VAL A 127 -6.13 -8.89 8.88
CA VAL A 127 -4.97 -8.00 8.65
C VAL A 127 -3.72 -8.52 9.33
N MET A 128 -3.85 -8.98 10.58
CA MET A 128 -2.71 -9.53 11.34
C MET A 128 -2.20 -10.85 10.77
N GLU A 129 -3.04 -11.66 10.13
CA GLU A 129 -2.61 -12.84 9.37
C GLU A 129 -1.67 -12.46 8.21
N ASP A 130 -2.00 -11.42 7.45
CA ASP A 130 -1.15 -10.92 6.38
C ASP A 130 0.20 -10.41 6.91
N CYS A 131 0.20 -9.74 8.08
CA CYS A 131 1.44 -9.32 8.74
C CYS A 131 2.31 -10.52 9.13
N ARG A 132 1.72 -11.54 9.77
CA ARG A 132 2.43 -12.76 10.15
C ARG A 132 3.01 -13.50 8.93
N GLU A 133 2.23 -13.61 7.87
CA GLU A 133 2.70 -14.22 6.61
C GLU A 133 3.88 -13.44 6.02
N SER A 134 3.81 -12.11 6.01
CA SER A 134 4.91 -11.25 5.55
C SER A 134 6.18 -11.45 6.37
N MET A 135 6.07 -11.55 7.71
CA MET A 135 7.20 -11.81 8.59
C MET A 135 7.77 -13.21 8.37
N ARG A 136 6.92 -14.22 8.24
CA ARG A 136 7.33 -15.60 7.94
C ARG A 136 8.10 -15.69 6.61
N LEU A 137 7.59 -15.07 5.55
CA LEU A 137 8.24 -15.03 4.24
C LEU A 137 9.60 -14.32 4.29
N ARG A 138 9.70 -13.24 5.07
CA ARG A 138 10.97 -12.56 5.32
C ARG A 138 11.99 -13.51 5.97
N ASP A 139 11.59 -14.18 7.04
CA ASP A 139 12.49 -15.04 7.82
C ASP A 139 12.92 -16.28 7.01
N GLU A 140 12.02 -16.91 6.27
CA GLU A 140 12.30 -18.08 5.43
C GLU A 140 13.20 -17.76 4.23
N ARG A 141 13.07 -16.56 3.66
CA ARG A 141 13.82 -16.16 2.45
C ARG A 141 15.09 -15.38 2.77
N GLY A 142 15.29 -14.97 4.01
CA GLY A 142 16.41 -14.12 4.41
C GLY A 142 16.40 -12.74 3.73
N LEU A 143 15.25 -12.32 3.19
CA LEU A 143 15.10 -11.07 2.45
C LEU A 143 14.19 -10.11 3.20
N PRO A 144 14.54 -8.82 3.27
CA PRO A 144 13.65 -7.84 3.86
C PRO A 144 12.35 -7.77 3.06
N MET A 145 11.21 -7.92 3.73
CA MET A 145 9.92 -7.64 3.11
C MET A 145 9.76 -6.13 3.01
N THR A 146 9.41 -5.67 1.83
CA THR A 146 9.14 -4.27 1.54
C THR A 146 7.81 -4.15 0.77
N SER A 147 7.19 -2.98 0.83
CA SER A 147 6.00 -2.70 0.03
C SER A 147 6.38 -1.82 -1.17
N PRO A 148 5.97 -2.17 -2.40
CA PRO A 148 5.30 -3.40 -2.79
C PRO A 148 6.23 -4.61 -2.94
N THR A 149 5.80 -5.78 -2.49
CA THR A 149 6.42 -7.06 -2.84
C THR A 149 5.45 -7.89 -3.66
N PHE A 150 5.90 -8.39 -4.80
CA PHE A 150 5.12 -9.26 -5.68
C PHE A 150 5.58 -10.71 -5.50
N ILE A 151 4.65 -11.61 -5.19
CA ILE A 151 4.92 -13.04 -5.14
C ILE A 151 4.23 -13.67 -6.34
N LEU A 152 5.02 -14.22 -7.24
CA LEU A 152 4.55 -14.83 -8.49
C LEU A 152 4.10 -16.28 -8.26
N PRO A 153 3.28 -16.86 -9.16
CA PRO A 153 2.87 -18.26 -9.07
C PRO A 153 4.04 -19.24 -9.03
N SER A 154 5.19 -18.90 -9.62
CA SER A 154 6.44 -19.66 -9.54
C SER A 154 7.06 -19.71 -8.13
N GLY A 155 6.58 -18.88 -7.20
CA GLY A 155 7.21 -18.65 -5.91
C GLY A 155 8.32 -17.59 -5.93
N GLU A 156 8.67 -17.03 -7.09
CA GLU A 156 9.59 -15.90 -7.17
C GLU A 156 9.01 -14.69 -6.42
N ALA A 157 9.84 -14.00 -5.64
CA ALA A 157 9.48 -12.75 -5.00
C ALA A 157 10.27 -11.58 -5.60
N VAL A 158 9.54 -10.54 -6.01
CA VAL A 158 10.10 -9.29 -6.52
C VAL A 158 9.82 -8.19 -5.50
N HIS A 159 10.87 -7.70 -4.86
CA HIS A 159 10.78 -6.71 -3.79
C HIS A 159 10.98 -5.31 -4.33
N ASN A 160 9.97 -4.47 -4.21
CA ASN A 160 10.02 -3.02 -4.46
C ASN A 160 11.04 -2.63 -5.56
N PRO A 161 10.86 -3.11 -6.80
CA PRO A 161 11.91 -3.13 -7.83
C PRO A 161 12.33 -1.72 -8.29
N TYR A 162 11.54 -0.70 -7.95
CA TYR A 162 11.75 0.69 -8.37
C TYR A 162 11.87 1.64 -7.18
N ALA A 163 12.21 1.09 -5.99
CA ALA A 163 12.42 1.91 -4.80
C ALA A 163 13.52 2.93 -5.01
N SER A 164 13.30 4.13 -4.51
CA SER A 164 14.35 5.13 -4.37
C SER A 164 15.42 4.63 -3.40
N PRO A 165 16.71 4.71 -3.74
CA PRO A 165 17.79 4.38 -2.82
C PRO A 165 17.75 5.26 -1.58
N LYS A 166 18.25 4.75 -0.46
CA LYS A 166 18.24 5.44 0.83
C LYS A 166 19.67 5.54 1.37
N ARG A 167 20.04 6.73 1.83
CA ARG A 167 21.33 6.97 2.50
C ARG A 167 21.15 6.85 4.00
N ILE A 168 22.00 6.03 4.63
CA ILE A 168 21.98 5.76 6.07
C ILE A 168 23.31 6.23 6.66
N GLU A 169 23.25 7.03 7.73
CA GLU A 169 24.41 7.51 8.48
C GLU A 169 24.23 7.21 9.96
N GLY A 170 25.21 6.59 10.59
CA GLY A 170 25.14 6.19 12.01
C GLY A 170 23.90 5.35 12.36
N GLY A 171 23.44 4.48 11.44
CA GLY A 171 22.22 3.68 11.61
C GLY A 171 20.90 4.45 11.46
N ARG A 172 20.96 5.72 11.05
CA ARG A 172 19.78 6.57 10.84
C ARG A 172 19.60 6.84 9.35
N LEU A 173 18.37 6.73 8.87
CA LEU A 173 18.00 7.11 7.52
C LEU A 173 17.98 8.64 7.43
N VAL A 174 18.86 9.21 6.59
CA VAL A 174 19.07 10.67 6.48
C VAL A 174 18.58 11.24 5.17
N GLU A 175 18.54 10.44 4.10
CA GLU A 175 18.15 10.91 2.78
C GLU A 175 17.53 9.82 1.92
N VAL A 176 16.58 10.22 1.07
CA VAL A 176 16.04 9.42 -0.03
C VAL A 176 16.58 9.98 -1.34
N LEU A 177 17.21 9.14 -2.14
CA LEU A 177 17.81 9.52 -3.42
C LEU A 177 16.81 9.36 -4.56
N PRO A 178 17.03 10.00 -5.73
CA PRO A 178 16.17 9.83 -6.88
C PRO A 178 15.99 8.36 -7.28
N PRO A 179 14.80 7.97 -7.76
CA PRO A 179 14.53 6.60 -8.18
C PRO A 179 15.38 6.21 -9.41
N PRO A 180 15.61 4.90 -9.64
CA PRO A 180 16.44 4.43 -10.75
C PRO A 180 15.83 4.65 -12.13
N CYS A 181 14.51 4.80 -12.22
CA CYS A 181 13.78 5.08 -13.46
C CYS A 181 12.45 5.78 -13.17
N CYS A 182 11.84 6.38 -14.20
CA CYS A 182 10.61 7.15 -14.11
C CYS A 182 9.70 6.85 -15.30
N GLY A 183 8.40 7.17 -15.17
CA GLY A 183 7.42 7.16 -16.25
C GLY A 183 7.28 5.80 -16.94
N GLU A 184 7.34 5.79 -18.28
CA GLU A 184 7.10 4.58 -19.08
C GLU A 184 8.05 3.42 -18.76
N ALA A 185 9.29 3.70 -18.32
CA ALA A 185 10.24 2.66 -17.94
C ALA A 185 9.77 1.87 -16.71
N VAL A 186 9.11 2.54 -15.76
CA VAL A 186 8.48 1.88 -14.59
C VAL A 186 7.34 0.98 -15.04
N TYR A 187 6.47 1.48 -15.92
CA TYR A 187 5.34 0.70 -16.44
C TYR A 187 5.78 -0.52 -17.21
N GLU A 188 6.81 -0.40 -18.06
CA GLU A 188 7.33 -1.56 -18.78
C GLU A 188 7.95 -2.58 -17.83
N GLY A 189 8.65 -2.14 -16.82
CA GLY A 189 9.16 -3.04 -15.79
C GLY A 189 8.05 -3.79 -15.05
N PHE A 190 6.95 -3.12 -14.69
CA PHE A 190 5.78 -3.80 -14.11
C PHE A 190 5.12 -4.76 -15.11
N ARG A 191 4.99 -4.41 -16.39
CA ARG A 191 4.49 -5.34 -17.42
C ARG A 191 5.34 -6.60 -17.50
N GLN A 192 6.67 -6.49 -17.39
CA GLN A 192 7.56 -7.67 -17.37
C GLN A 192 7.32 -8.56 -16.16
N ILE A 193 7.10 -7.99 -14.96
CA ILE A 193 6.71 -8.77 -13.78
C ILE A 193 5.39 -9.50 -14.04
N LEU A 194 4.39 -8.82 -14.61
CA LEU A 194 3.09 -9.43 -14.92
C LEU A 194 3.19 -10.53 -15.98
N ARG A 195 4.03 -10.35 -17.02
CA ARG A 195 4.28 -11.41 -18.02
C ARG A 195 4.84 -12.68 -17.39
N ARG A 196 5.77 -12.54 -16.43
CA ARG A 196 6.30 -13.70 -15.68
C ARG A 196 5.25 -14.38 -14.81
N ALA A 197 4.24 -13.66 -14.38
CA ALA A 197 3.15 -14.21 -13.57
C ALA A 197 2.15 -15.05 -14.39
N VAL A 198 2.06 -14.82 -15.70
CA VAL A 198 1.09 -15.50 -16.58
C VAL A 198 1.73 -16.57 -17.49
N GLY A 199 3.04 -16.74 -17.44
CA GLY A 199 3.80 -17.74 -18.21
C GLY A 199 4.07 -17.30 -19.64
#